data_61d2ab7e16c13a69a16253abacee9bfe
#
_entry.id   61d2ab7e16c13a69a16253abacee9bfe
#
_cell.length_a   1.000
_cell.length_b   1.000
_cell.length_c   1.000
_cell.angle_alpha   90.00
_cell.angle_beta   90.00
_cell.angle_gamma   90.00
#
_symmetry.space_group_name_H-M   'P 1'
#
loop_
_entity.id
_entity.type
_entity.pdbx_description
1 polymer ?
#
loop_
_entity_poly.entity_id
_entity_poly.type
_entity_poly.pdbx_seq_one_letter_code
_entity_poly.pdbx_strand_id
1 'polypeptide(L)'
;MKVSAVTFIKNGQILGYPFIQSIQPILAIVDEFVINVGESEDDTLLMVKSIPSSKIRIIKSKWNDKMQERGFVYGQQKMIAQYNCSGDWAFYIEGDEIYHENDLEQIRESMKVHLNDP
;
A
#
# COMPACT_ATOMS: atom_id res chain seq x y z
N MET A 1 -2.50 -19.20 4.91
CA MET A 1 -1.85 -17.90 5.20
C MET A 1 -2.43 -16.85 4.27
N LYS A 2 -2.93 -15.78 4.83
CA LYS A 2 -3.42 -14.63 4.06
C LYS A 2 -2.48 -13.46 4.25
N VAL A 3 -2.05 -12.83 3.16
CA VAL A 3 -1.13 -11.69 3.19
C VAL A 3 -1.85 -10.46 2.65
N SER A 4 -1.86 -9.39 3.43
CA SER A 4 -2.33 -8.07 3.01
C SER A 4 -1.14 -7.16 2.79
N ALA A 5 -1.11 -6.47 1.65
CA ALA A 5 -0.22 -5.33 1.46
C ALA A 5 -0.98 -4.06 1.76
N VAL A 6 -0.28 -3.05 2.22
CA VAL A 6 -0.87 -1.74 2.53
C VAL A 6 0.04 -0.63 2.02
N THR A 7 -0.57 0.44 1.55
CA THR A 7 0.14 1.68 1.25
C THR A 7 -0.82 2.86 1.41
N PHE A 8 -0.25 4.05 1.49
CA PHE A 8 -1.03 5.27 1.37
C PHE A 8 -0.36 6.18 0.33
N ILE A 9 -1.15 6.95 -0.39
CA ILE A 9 -0.63 7.83 -1.43
C ILE A 9 -1.51 9.07 -1.58
N LYS A 10 -0.87 10.20 -1.81
CA LYS A 10 -1.52 11.47 -2.13
C LYS A 10 -0.68 12.22 -3.15
N ASN A 11 -1.32 12.72 -4.22
CA ASN A 11 -0.64 13.45 -5.29
C ASN A 11 0.56 12.69 -5.89
N GLY A 12 0.42 11.36 -6.03
CA GLY A 12 1.51 10.53 -6.55
C GLY A 12 1.93 10.88 -7.96
N GLN A 13 0.98 11.30 -8.80
CA GLN A 13 1.27 11.71 -10.17
C GLN A 13 2.07 13.01 -10.21
N ILE A 14 1.61 14.04 -9.48
CA ILE A 14 2.29 15.36 -9.42
C ILE A 14 3.70 15.21 -8.85
N LEU A 15 3.85 14.38 -7.80
CA LEU A 15 5.14 14.18 -7.13
C LEU A 15 6.07 13.23 -7.88
N GLY A 16 5.58 12.61 -8.96
CA GLY A 16 6.40 11.73 -9.77
C GLY A 16 6.73 10.39 -9.13
N TYR A 17 5.94 9.93 -8.17
CA TYR A 17 6.16 8.63 -7.53
C TYR A 17 5.77 7.48 -8.47
N PRO A 18 6.60 6.44 -8.59
CA PRO A 18 6.28 5.28 -9.43
C PRO A 18 5.33 4.31 -8.71
N PHE A 19 4.19 4.80 -8.21
CA PHE A 19 3.31 4.01 -7.34
C PHE A 19 2.65 2.84 -8.08
N ILE A 20 2.33 2.98 -9.37
CA ILE A 20 1.78 1.85 -10.14
C ILE A 20 2.82 0.73 -10.26
N GLN A 21 4.07 1.08 -10.56
CA GLN A 21 5.18 0.14 -10.65
C GLN A 21 5.53 -0.46 -9.29
N SER A 22 5.23 0.23 -8.18
CA SER A 22 5.40 -0.29 -6.83
C SER A 22 4.30 -1.31 -6.48
N ILE A 23 3.07 -1.05 -6.89
CA ILE A 23 1.90 -1.85 -6.55
C ILE A 23 1.83 -3.14 -7.36
N GLN A 24 1.99 -3.05 -8.68
CA GLN A 24 1.74 -4.18 -9.57
C GLN A 24 2.56 -5.43 -9.26
N PRO A 25 3.88 -5.37 -8.99
CA PRO A 25 4.65 -6.57 -8.67
C PRO A 25 4.19 -7.25 -7.38
N ILE A 26 3.75 -6.47 -6.40
CA ILE A 26 3.33 -6.97 -5.10
C ILE A 26 2.04 -7.78 -5.19
N LEU A 27 1.19 -7.47 -6.15
CA LEU A 27 -0.07 -8.20 -6.35
C LEU A 27 0.14 -9.71 -6.57
N ALA A 28 1.33 -10.10 -7.05
CA ALA A 28 1.63 -11.51 -7.28
C ALA A 28 1.79 -12.32 -5.99
N ILE A 29 2.16 -11.67 -4.88
CA ILE A 29 2.46 -12.35 -3.61
C ILE A 29 1.46 -12.09 -2.50
N VAL A 30 0.48 -11.24 -2.72
CA VAL A 30 -0.52 -10.89 -1.69
C VAL A 30 -1.90 -11.39 -2.09
N ASP A 31 -2.75 -11.53 -1.08
CA ASP A 31 -4.17 -11.90 -1.27
C ASP A 31 -5.04 -10.65 -1.34
N GLU A 32 -4.58 -9.55 -0.75
CA GLU A 32 -5.30 -8.30 -0.66
C GLU A 32 -4.30 -7.14 -0.69
N PHE A 33 -4.64 -6.05 -1.34
CA PHE A 33 -3.85 -4.81 -1.30
C PHE A 33 -4.76 -3.66 -0.93
N VAL A 34 -4.57 -3.12 0.26
CA VAL A 34 -5.32 -1.97 0.77
C VAL A 34 -4.56 -0.69 0.43
N ILE A 35 -5.16 0.15 -0.39
CA ILE A 35 -4.55 1.41 -0.83
C ILE A 35 -5.37 2.57 -0.29
N ASN A 36 -4.79 3.32 0.64
CA ASN A 36 -5.41 4.52 1.18
C ASN A 36 -5.00 5.71 0.31
N VAL A 37 -5.93 6.19 -0.51
CA VAL A 37 -5.70 7.31 -1.41
C VAL A 37 -6.19 8.59 -0.72
N GLY A 38 -5.26 9.47 -0.39
CA GLY A 38 -5.57 10.80 0.12
C GLY A 38 -6.21 11.66 -0.96
N GLU A 39 -7.06 12.60 -0.56
CA GLU A 39 -7.65 13.56 -1.49
C GLU A 39 -6.54 14.25 -2.29
N SER A 40 -6.54 14.05 -3.62
CA SER A 40 -5.46 14.47 -4.50
C SER A 40 -5.96 15.48 -5.53
N GLU A 41 -5.07 16.38 -5.93
CA GLU A 41 -5.34 17.40 -6.97
C GLU A 41 -5.11 16.86 -8.37
N ASP A 42 -4.54 15.67 -8.48
CA ASP A 42 -4.20 15.00 -9.74
C ASP A 42 -5.06 13.76 -9.99
N ASP A 43 -4.69 12.94 -10.97
CA ASP A 43 -5.40 11.72 -11.35
C ASP A 43 -4.95 10.49 -10.58
N THR A 44 -4.31 10.64 -9.42
CA THR A 44 -3.80 9.52 -8.62
C THR A 44 -4.88 8.46 -8.36
N LEU A 45 -6.07 8.87 -7.94
CA LEU A 45 -7.17 7.93 -7.67
C LEU A 45 -7.58 7.17 -8.93
N LEU A 46 -7.70 7.86 -10.06
CA LEU A 46 -8.05 7.24 -11.34
C LEU A 46 -6.98 6.24 -11.79
N MET A 47 -5.71 6.59 -11.59
CA MET A 47 -4.60 5.71 -11.94
C MET A 47 -4.63 4.43 -11.09
N VAL A 48 -4.89 4.55 -9.79
CA VAL A 48 -5.01 3.38 -8.91
C VAL A 48 -6.21 2.51 -9.32
N LYS A 49 -7.36 3.13 -9.61
CA LYS A 49 -8.56 2.42 -10.06
C LYS A 49 -8.36 1.70 -11.40
N SER A 50 -7.42 2.16 -12.21
CA SER A 50 -7.15 1.55 -13.52
C SER A 50 -6.36 0.24 -13.44
N ILE A 51 -5.81 -0.11 -12.28
CA ILE A 51 -5.07 -1.35 -12.11
C ILE A 51 -6.05 -2.54 -12.15
N PRO A 52 -5.89 -3.46 -13.12
CA PRO A 52 -6.86 -4.56 -13.30
C PRO A 52 -6.61 -5.70 -12.31
N SER A 53 -7.07 -5.54 -11.07
CA SER A 53 -6.95 -6.59 -10.05
C SER A 53 -8.11 -6.53 -9.08
N SER A 54 -8.70 -7.68 -8.81
CA SER A 54 -9.76 -7.83 -7.80
C SER A 54 -9.21 -7.82 -6.37
N LYS A 55 -7.90 -7.90 -6.21
CA LYS A 55 -7.23 -7.89 -4.89
C LYS A 55 -7.18 -6.49 -4.27
N ILE A 56 -7.36 -5.44 -5.06
CA ILE A 56 -7.20 -4.06 -4.63
C ILE A 56 -8.45 -3.57 -3.91
N ARG A 57 -8.27 -3.05 -2.70
CA ARG A 57 -9.29 -2.32 -1.96
C ARG A 57 -8.83 -0.88 -1.78
N ILE A 58 -9.63 0.06 -2.26
CA ILE A 58 -9.30 1.48 -2.18
C ILE A 58 -10.07 2.11 -1.03
N ILE A 59 -9.34 2.80 -0.16
CA ILE A 59 -9.89 3.64 0.88
C ILE A 59 -9.59 5.07 0.53
N LYS A 60 -10.59 5.92 0.59
CA LYS A 60 -10.41 7.35 0.34
C LYS A 60 -10.31 8.07 1.67
N SER A 61 -9.34 8.95 1.80
CA SER A 61 -9.14 9.71 3.02
C SER A 61 -8.83 11.17 2.72
N LYS A 62 -9.04 12.01 3.71
CA LYS A 62 -8.64 13.41 3.65
C LYS A 62 -7.55 13.63 4.69
N TRP A 63 -6.40 14.10 4.23
CA TRP A 63 -5.30 14.43 5.12
C TRP A 63 -5.63 15.70 5.90
N ASN A 64 -5.30 15.67 7.19
CA ASN A 64 -5.49 16.84 8.05
C ASN A 64 -4.32 17.79 7.89
N ASP A 65 -4.45 18.76 6.99
CA ASP A 65 -3.40 19.75 6.71
C ASP A 65 -3.13 20.69 7.89
N LYS A 66 -3.99 20.67 8.91
CA LYS A 66 -3.78 21.45 10.14
C LYS A 66 -2.81 20.79 11.10
N MET A 67 -2.45 19.54 10.89
CA MET A 67 -1.40 18.90 11.65
C MET A 67 -0.05 19.47 11.21
N GLN A 68 0.64 20.09 12.15
CA GLN A 68 1.89 20.82 11.84
C GLN A 68 3.06 19.91 11.54
N GLU A 69 3.01 18.65 11.95
CA GLU A 69 4.10 17.68 11.75
C GLU A 69 3.73 16.67 10.69
N ARG A 70 4.47 16.65 9.60
CA ARG A 70 4.28 15.72 8.50
C ARG A 70 4.32 14.26 8.93
N GLY A 71 5.19 13.93 9.88
CA GLY A 71 5.30 12.57 10.40
C GLY A 71 4.01 12.09 11.05
N PHE A 72 3.26 12.99 11.68
CA PHE A 72 1.96 12.66 12.27
C PHE A 72 0.93 12.28 11.21
N VAL A 73 0.86 13.07 10.12
CA VAL A 73 -0.08 12.80 9.02
C VAL A 73 0.26 11.46 8.35
N TYR A 74 1.53 11.21 8.07
CA TYR A 74 1.95 9.96 7.44
C TYR A 74 1.66 8.75 8.34
N GLY A 75 1.94 8.85 9.64
CA GLY A 75 1.63 7.79 10.58
C GLY A 75 0.14 7.50 10.66
N GLN A 76 -0.69 8.54 10.66
CA GLN A 76 -2.15 8.41 10.66
C GLN A 76 -2.65 7.71 9.40
N GLN A 77 -2.17 8.10 8.23
CA GLN A 77 -2.59 7.53 6.96
C GLN A 77 -2.17 6.06 6.81
N LYS A 78 -0.98 5.75 7.29
CA LYS A 78 -0.49 4.36 7.35
C LYS A 78 -1.39 3.51 8.26
N MET A 79 -1.76 4.03 9.44
CA MET A 79 -2.62 3.34 10.37
C MET A 79 -4.01 3.07 9.79
N ILE A 80 -4.60 4.05 9.08
CA ILE A 80 -5.89 3.88 8.42
C ILE A 80 -5.83 2.69 7.46
N ALA A 81 -4.78 2.62 6.63
CA ALA A 81 -4.60 1.51 5.69
C ALA A 81 -4.45 0.19 6.44
N GLN A 82 -3.62 0.17 7.47
CA GLN A 82 -3.31 -1.02 8.25
C GLN A 82 -4.52 -1.58 9.00
N TYR A 83 -5.35 -0.72 9.58
CA TYR A 83 -6.58 -1.15 10.27
C TYR A 83 -7.62 -1.78 9.36
N ASN A 84 -7.53 -1.51 8.06
CA ASN A 84 -8.46 -2.08 7.08
C ASN A 84 -7.97 -3.39 6.46
N CYS A 85 -6.84 -3.91 6.93
CA CYS A 85 -6.30 -5.19 6.47
C CYS A 85 -6.97 -6.36 7.15
N SER A 86 -7.12 -7.47 6.41
CA SER A 86 -7.73 -8.70 6.92
C SER A 86 -6.77 -9.90 6.92
N GLY A 87 -5.52 -9.73 6.48
CA GLY A 87 -4.56 -10.81 6.38
C GLY A 87 -3.84 -11.13 7.68
N ASP A 88 -3.16 -12.28 7.70
CA ASP A 88 -2.27 -12.69 8.80
C ASP A 88 -1.02 -11.80 8.87
N TRP A 89 -0.61 -11.25 7.72
CA TRP A 89 0.50 -10.33 7.58
C TRP A 89 0.00 -9.04 6.93
N ALA A 90 0.52 -7.91 7.42
CA ALA A 90 0.33 -6.60 6.80
C ALA A 90 1.70 -6.12 6.29
N PHE A 91 1.89 -6.17 4.98
CA PHE A 91 3.14 -5.77 4.34
C PHE A 91 3.02 -4.31 3.86
N TYR A 92 3.73 -3.42 4.53
CA TYR A 92 3.71 -2.00 4.19
C TYR A 92 4.69 -1.69 3.06
N ILE A 93 4.21 -0.96 2.06
CA ILE A 93 5.00 -0.58 0.89
C ILE A 93 4.92 0.93 0.72
N GLU A 94 6.06 1.56 0.48
CA GLU A 94 6.11 2.98 0.13
C GLU A 94 5.95 3.15 -1.38
N GLY A 95 5.25 4.21 -1.80
CA GLY A 95 4.92 4.44 -3.22
C GLY A 95 6.10 4.72 -4.13
N ASP A 96 7.30 4.92 -3.58
CA ASP A 96 8.54 5.13 -4.31
C ASP A 96 9.45 3.89 -4.36
N GLU A 97 9.03 2.79 -3.74
CA GLU A 97 9.79 1.53 -3.72
C GLU A 97 9.32 0.58 -4.82
N ILE A 98 10.27 -0.03 -5.54
CA ILE A 98 9.97 -1.04 -6.55
C ILE A 98 10.72 -2.32 -6.16
N TYR A 99 9.95 -3.39 -5.94
CA TYR A 99 10.51 -4.68 -5.55
C TYR A 99 10.81 -5.56 -6.75
N HIS A 100 11.95 -6.25 -6.70
CA HIS A 100 12.34 -7.20 -7.73
C HIS A 100 11.59 -8.52 -7.56
N GLU A 101 11.21 -9.18 -8.65
CA GLU A 101 10.45 -10.44 -8.62
C GLU A 101 11.09 -11.51 -7.74
N ASN A 102 12.41 -11.66 -7.80
CA ASN A 102 13.14 -12.65 -6.98
C ASN A 102 13.03 -12.38 -5.49
N ASP A 103 12.98 -11.10 -5.09
CA ASP A 103 12.84 -10.70 -3.70
C ASP A 103 11.44 -10.97 -3.17
N LEU A 104 10.42 -10.87 -4.02
CA LEU A 104 9.03 -11.12 -3.66
C LEU A 104 8.80 -12.57 -3.23
N GLU A 105 9.34 -13.52 -3.98
CA GLU A 105 9.27 -14.94 -3.63
C GLU A 105 9.89 -15.21 -2.25
N GLN A 106 11.06 -14.63 -1.99
CA GLN A 106 11.75 -14.77 -0.72
C GLN A 106 10.95 -14.17 0.43
N ILE A 107 10.32 -13.02 0.22
CA ILE A 107 9.48 -12.36 1.22
C ILE A 107 8.29 -13.26 1.58
N ARG A 108 7.60 -13.80 0.57
CA ARG A 108 6.45 -14.68 0.80
C ARG A 108 6.85 -15.95 1.56
N GLU A 109 7.95 -16.59 1.17
CA GLU A 109 8.46 -17.78 1.85
C GLU A 109 8.84 -17.48 3.31
N SER A 110 9.47 -16.33 3.57
CA SER A 110 9.81 -15.89 4.91
C SER A 110 8.57 -15.70 5.78
N MET A 111 7.52 -15.07 5.24
CA MET A 111 6.25 -14.92 5.94
C MET A 111 5.61 -16.26 6.29
N LYS A 112 5.65 -17.20 5.37
CA LYS A 112 5.10 -18.53 5.55
C LYS A 112 5.85 -19.31 6.66
N VAL A 113 7.18 -19.23 6.65
CA VAL A 113 8.03 -19.90 7.65
C VAL A 113 7.80 -19.33 9.05
N HIS A 114 7.60 -18.01 9.16
CA HIS A 114 7.47 -17.33 10.45
C HIS A 114 6.04 -17.03 10.86
N LEU A 115 5.05 -17.65 10.20
CA LEU A 115 3.62 -17.36 10.44
C LEU A 115 3.21 -17.54 11.90
N ASN A 116 3.78 -18.50 12.59
CA ASN A 116 3.45 -18.82 13.98
C ASN A 116 4.48 -18.28 14.99
N ASP A 117 5.45 -17.52 14.54
CA ASP A 117 6.44 -16.91 15.42
C ASP A 117 5.83 -15.72 16.16
N PRO A 118 6.12 -15.55 17.48
CA PRO A 118 5.62 -14.40 18.24
C PRO A 118 6.20 -13.07 17.82
#